data_3e4a52f1d6457d98a5b795558b79b1fd
#
_entry.id   3e4a52f1d6457d98a5b795558b79b1fd
#
_cell.length_a   1.000
_cell.length_b   1.000
_cell.length_c   1.000
_cell.angle_alpha   90.00
_cell.angle_beta   90.00
_cell.angle_gamma   90.00
#
_symmetry.space_group_name_H-M   'P 1'
#
loop_
_entity.id
_entity.type
_entity.pdbx_description
1 polymer ?
#
loop_
_entity_poly.entity_id
_entity_poly.type
_entity_poly.pdbx_seq_one_letter_code
_entity_poly.pdbx_strand_id
1 'polypeptide(L)'
;MALLPKSEQQPLVQHATEQMAGRFSKRLILLLSGESEAEVRRAVSSLAGQLSALSVISNVTWRVDDDEMSRHRNELYPYRFSVLDQGTRERLLSGNYEQIQQRALLQLYSPLSMGGGSIVQDPFGLFSELSLNRPSDLNLQVANGLLQVTGSDQPTYMLMATLEGDPFSPGVQGRVLGIIESEQDQLQQSAITIRMSGMLLHAAAGAEQASSEISTIGLGSLLGIVLIMLLTFRQATPLVLMLFPVIVGCVTAAAVTLLVFGRVHLVTFAFGAGLVGVSIDYALHFICERSRSSSERILQKILPGLLLGLFSSAMAYAAQALTPFPGLRQMAIFSVVGLCASWITVVVWLPLLTKYSNPKPMWVAGKLDRLRNRFPRVEGNPILTLVLLCLFALSVTLLWNGRNVDDIRLLQTSPASLLKQEQQVQKMLGVTSTSQFLLIQGDTLEQCLRKEERLANTLDQLKAEGLVGGYQSLSSVLPSLQRQAEN
;
A
#
# COMPACT_ATOMS: atom_id res chain seq x y z
N MET A 1 1.92 -4.91 0.49
CA MET A 1 2.94 -5.94 0.81
C MET A 1 2.35 -7.35 0.92
N ALA A 2 1.11 -7.54 1.43
CA ALA A 2 0.51 -8.87 1.54
C ALA A 2 0.22 -9.57 0.19
N LEU A 3 0.21 -8.85 -0.91
CA LEU A 3 -0.03 -9.37 -2.26
C LEU A 3 1.26 -9.57 -3.07
N LEU A 4 2.44 -9.24 -2.52
CA LEU A 4 3.71 -9.44 -3.22
C LEU A 4 4.32 -10.81 -2.86
N PRO A 5 4.90 -11.53 -3.83
CA PRO A 5 5.57 -12.80 -3.57
C PRO A 5 6.78 -12.58 -2.67
N LYS A 6 6.96 -13.44 -1.68
CA LYS A 6 8.19 -13.49 -0.90
C LYS A 6 9.25 -14.19 -1.74
N SER A 7 10.37 -13.51 -1.99
CA SER A 7 11.52 -14.13 -2.64
C SER A 7 12.23 -15.04 -1.64
N GLU A 8 11.95 -16.34 -1.69
CA GLU A 8 12.56 -17.34 -0.80
C GLU A 8 14.06 -17.59 -1.13
N GLN A 9 14.52 -17.09 -2.28
CA GLN A 9 15.87 -17.39 -2.78
C GLN A 9 16.97 -16.49 -2.21
N GLN A 10 16.63 -15.34 -1.60
CA GLN A 10 17.61 -14.40 -1.05
C GLN A 10 17.09 -13.74 0.24
N PRO A 11 17.23 -14.40 1.40
CA PRO A 11 16.68 -13.90 2.67
C PRO A 11 17.25 -12.54 3.09
N LEU A 12 18.49 -12.24 2.71
CA LEU A 12 19.15 -10.97 3.01
C LEU A 12 18.54 -9.80 2.23
N VAL A 13 18.22 -10.00 0.95
CA VAL A 13 17.53 -9.02 0.11
C VAL A 13 16.11 -8.78 0.64
N GLN A 14 15.42 -9.84 1.03
CA GLN A 14 14.09 -9.73 1.62
C GLN A 14 14.12 -8.91 2.92
N HIS A 15 15.05 -9.20 3.82
CA HIS A 15 15.21 -8.47 5.07
C HIS A 15 15.54 -6.98 4.85
N ALA A 16 16.47 -6.69 3.93
CA ALA A 16 16.80 -5.32 3.54
C ALA A 16 15.58 -4.58 2.96
N THR A 17 14.83 -5.26 2.07
CA THR A 17 13.61 -4.70 1.47
C THR A 17 12.55 -4.41 2.52
N GLU A 18 12.32 -5.32 3.47
CA GLU A 18 11.37 -5.15 4.56
C GLU A 18 11.77 -3.98 5.47
N GLN A 19 13.06 -3.85 5.81
CA GLN A 19 13.57 -2.73 6.61
C GLN A 19 13.42 -1.38 5.90
N MET A 20 13.83 -1.30 4.62
CA MET A 20 13.72 -0.08 3.84
C MET A 20 12.27 0.31 3.61
N ALA A 21 11.43 -0.65 3.20
CA ALA A 21 10.00 -0.42 3.05
C ALA A 21 9.34 0.02 4.37
N GLY A 22 9.74 -0.56 5.50
CA GLY A 22 9.27 -0.18 6.83
C GLY A 22 9.63 1.27 7.18
N ARG A 23 10.83 1.72 6.85
CA ARG A 23 11.27 3.10 7.08
C ARG A 23 10.55 4.10 6.18
N PHE A 24 10.43 3.80 4.88
CA PHE A 24 9.78 4.71 3.92
C PHE A 24 8.26 4.76 4.12
N SER A 25 7.63 3.62 4.42
CA SER A 25 6.18 3.58 4.64
C SER A 25 5.71 4.39 5.85
N LYS A 26 6.58 4.60 6.82
CA LYS A 26 6.29 5.38 8.03
C LYS A 26 6.45 6.89 7.84
N ARG A 27 6.92 7.36 6.69
CA ARG A 27 7.09 8.79 6.43
C ARG A 27 5.85 9.38 5.77
N LEU A 28 5.44 10.53 6.30
CA LEU A 28 4.38 11.37 5.75
C LEU A 28 4.97 12.76 5.51
N ILE A 29 4.93 13.22 4.26
CA ILE A 29 5.42 14.53 3.84
C ILE A 29 4.21 15.41 3.57
N LEU A 30 4.22 16.61 4.13
CA LEU A 30 3.22 17.64 3.90
C LEU A 30 3.92 18.90 3.39
N LEU A 31 3.40 19.47 2.31
CA LEU A 31 3.82 20.76 1.76
C LEU A 31 2.67 21.74 1.92
N LEU A 32 2.91 22.81 2.66
CA LEU A 32 1.96 23.89 2.87
C LEU A 32 2.39 25.08 2.01
N SER A 33 1.51 25.54 1.11
CA SER A 33 1.77 26.65 0.21
C SER A 33 0.64 27.68 0.27
N GLY A 34 0.96 28.95 0.15
CA GLY A 34 0.01 30.04 0.16
C GLY A 34 0.67 31.37 -0.23
N GLU A 35 -0.13 32.41 -0.43
CA GLU A 35 0.37 33.74 -0.85
C GLU A 35 1.11 34.48 0.27
N SER A 36 0.62 34.34 1.52
CA SER A 36 1.19 34.99 2.69
C SER A 36 2.16 34.08 3.42
N GLU A 37 3.45 34.40 3.37
CA GLU A 37 4.50 33.66 4.07
C GLU A 37 4.23 33.54 5.58
N ALA A 38 3.76 34.62 6.21
CA ALA A 38 3.49 34.66 7.63
C ALA A 38 2.32 33.74 8.05
N GLU A 39 1.32 33.59 7.18
CA GLU A 39 0.19 32.69 7.43
C GLU A 39 0.60 31.23 7.23
N VAL A 40 1.34 30.93 6.17
CA VAL A 40 1.84 29.58 5.92
C VAL A 40 2.73 29.11 7.07
N ARG A 41 3.64 29.96 7.56
CA ARG A 41 4.49 29.64 8.72
C ARG A 41 3.69 29.35 9.98
N ARG A 42 2.64 30.11 10.26
CA ARG A 42 1.72 29.85 11.39
C ARG A 42 1.00 28.53 11.22
N ALA A 43 0.50 28.22 10.02
CA ALA A 43 -0.17 26.96 9.72
C ALA A 43 0.78 25.75 9.88
N VAL A 44 2.03 25.85 9.39
CA VAL A 44 3.05 24.81 9.59
C VAL A 44 3.31 24.56 11.08
N SER A 45 3.45 25.63 11.86
CA SER A 45 3.71 25.52 13.30
C SER A 45 2.54 24.92 14.07
N SER A 46 1.28 25.32 13.72
CA SER A 46 0.05 24.78 14.29
C SER A 46 -0.05 23.28 14.00
N LEU A 47 0.03 22.90 12.73
CA LEU A 47 -0.07 21.50 12.30
C LEU A 47 1.03 20.64 12.89
N ALA A 48 2.27 21.15 12.95
CA ALA A 48 3.40 20.44 13.57
C ALA A 48 3.15 20.18 15.06
N GLY A 49 2.61 21.17 15.78
CA GLY A 49 2.25 21.03 17.19
C GLY A 49 1.18 19.97 17.42
N GLN A 50 0.12 19.99 16.61
CA GLN A 50 -0.99 19.03 16.71
C GLN A 50 -0.52 17.59 16.37
N LEU A 51 0.28 17.43 15.31
CA LEU A 51 0.82 16.12 14.94
C LEU A 51 1.80 15.59 15.99
N SER A 52 2.65 16.44 16.56
CA SER A 52 3.60 16.04 17.59
C SER A 52 2.93 15.58 18.90
N ALA A 53 1.70 16.03 19.17
CA ALA A 53 0.92 15.61 20.33
C ALA A 53 0.32 14.19 20.19
N LEU A 54 0.34 13.62 18.98
CA LEU A 54 -0.17 12.27 18.73
C LEU A 54 0.82 11.20 19.18
N SER A 55 0.37 10.26 19.99
CA SER A 55 1.17 9.09 20.41
C SER A 55 1.54 8.12 19.26
N VAL A 56 0.95 8.29 18.08
CA VAL A 56 1.23 7.49 16.88
C VAL A 56 2.27 8.11 15.98
N ILE A 57 2.81 9.27 16.35
CA ILE A 57 3.89 9.97 15.65
C ILE A 57 5.11 9.98 16.54
N SER A 58 6.24 9.49 16.03
CA SER A 58 7.52 9.45 16.75
C SER A 58 8.31 10.74 16.62
N ASN A 59 8.22 11.40 15.45
CA ASN A 59 8.94 12.64 15.19
C ASN A 59 8.24 13.49 14.15
N VAL A 60 8.31 14.82 14.31
CA VAL A 60 7.86 15.80 13.31
C VAL A 60 9.00 16.75 13.01
N THR A 61 9.54 16.67 11.81
CA THR A 61 10.61 17.53 11.31
C THR A 61 10.01 18.61 10.42
N TRP A 62 10.03 19.86 10.86
CA TRP A 62 9.53 21.02 10.12
C TRP A 62 10.44 22.24 10.26
N ARG A 63 11.34 22.17 11.25
CA ARG A 63 12.37 23.18 11.51
C ARG A 63 13.70 22.48 11.66
N VAL A 64 14.74 23.22 11.39
CA VAL A 64 16.12 22.81 11.69
C VAL A 64 16.47 23.35 13.07
N ASP A 65 16.81 22.45 13.97
CA ASP A 65 17.29 22.82 15.29
C ASP A 65 18.78 23.15 15.19
N ASP A 66 19.12 24.43 15.44
CA ASP A 66 20.51 24.92 15.41
C ASP A 66 21.38 24.17 16.43
N ASP A 67 20.82 23.74 17.56
CA ASP A 67 21.55 22.98 18.58
C ASP A 67 21.84 21.54 18.10
N GLU A 68 20.91 20.90 17.37
CA GLU A 68 21.11 19.58 16.80
C GLU A 68 22.14 19.63 15.67
N MET A 69 22.03 20.63 14.79
CA MET A 69 23.02 20.85 13.73
C MET A 69 24.42 21.16 14.32
N SER A 70 24.47 21.94 15.36
CA SER A 70 25.74 22.26 16.07
C SER A 70 26.34 21.03 16.75
N ARG A 71 25.53 20.17 17.35
CA ARG A 71 25.98 18.88 17.92
C ARG A 71 26.57 17.97 16.83
N HIS A 72 25.87 17.74 15.73
CA HIS A 72 26.37 16.92 14.61
C HIS A 72 27.67 17.49 14.02
N ARG A 73 27.75 18.80 13.87
CA ARG A 73 28.96 19.45 13.40
C ARG A 73 30.13 19.23 14.39
N ASN A 74 29.89 19.37 15.66
CA ASN A 74 30.91 19.19 16.68
C ASN A 74 31.39 17.72 16.77
N GLU A 75 30.51 16.75 16.56
CA GLU A 75 30.88 15.33 16.51
C GLU A 75 31.76 14.98 15.29
N LEU A 76 31.51 15.59 14.13
CA LEU A 76 32.30 15.39 12.92
C LEU A 76 33.58 16.24 12.89
N TYR A 77 33.64 17.31 13.68
CA TYR A 77 34.73 18.27 13.66
C TYR A 77 36.13 17.67 13.94
N PRO A 78 36.34 16.69 14.84
CA PRO A 78 37.64 16.02 15.01
C PRO A 78 38.14 15.32 13.71
N TYR A 79 37.23 14.94 12.83
CA TYR A 79 37.49 14.23 11.56
C TYR A 79 37.47 15.15 10.35
N ARG A 80 37.42 16.49 10.54
CA ARG A 80 37.18 17.50 9.48
C ARG A 80 38.10 17.42 8.27
N PHE A 81 39.32 16.95 8.43
CA PHE A 81 40.27 16.77 7.33
C PHE A 81 40.21 15.37 6.69
N SER A 82 39.64 14.42 7.37
CA SER A 82 39.43 13.04 6.86
C SER A 82 38.11 12.89 6.10
N VAL A 83 37.16 13.79 6.35
CA VAL A 83 35.82 13.76 5.75
C VAL A 83 35.65 15.01 4.87
N LEU A 84 36.15 14.93 3.64
CA LEU A 84 36.01 16.00 2.64
C LEU A 84 34.84 15.69 1.71
N ASP A 85 34.15 16.74 1.26
CA ASP A 85 33.19 16.59 0.17
C ASP A 85 33.93 16.25 -1.13
N GLN A 86 33.22 15.55 -2.05
CA GLN A 86 33.84 15.08 -3.28
C GLN A 86 34.37 16.23 -4.18
N GLY A 87 33.62 17.34 -4.27
CA GLY A 87 34.05 18.49 -5.09
C GLY A 87 35.29 19.18 -4.53
N THR A 88 35.42 19.28 -3.21
CA THR A 88 36.62 19.78 -2.55
C THR A 88 37.80 18.87 -2.75
N ARG A 89 37.60 17.56 -2.62
CA ARG A 89 38.63 16.54 -2.87
C ARG A 89 39.14 16.60 -4.32
N GLU A 90 38.26 16.68 -5.29
CA GLU A 90 38.65 16.78 -6.71
C GLU A 90 39.43 18.06 -7.01
N ARG A 91 39.08 19.20 -6.40
CA ARG A 91 39.82 20.47 -6.53
C ARG A 91 41.23 20.37 -5.93
N LEU A 92 41.35 19.72 -4.77
CA LEU A 92 42.65 19.49 -4.16
C LEU A 92 43.54 18.55 -5.00
N LEU A 93 42.98 17.44 -5.50
CA LEU A 93 43.71 16.48 -6.31
C LEU A 93 44.10 17.05 -7.70
N SER A 94 43.26 17.91 -8.28
CA SER A 94 43.55 18.56 -9.55
C SER A 94 44.51 19.75 -9.46
N GLY A 95 44.90 20.11 -8.23
CA GLY A 95 45.78 21.27 -7.98
C GLY A 95 45.11 22.61 -8.20
N ASN A 96 43.80 22.69 -8.24
CA ASN A 96 43.03 23.93 -8.44
C ASN A 96 42.87 24.70 -7.10
N TYR A 97 43.98 25.17 -6.58
CA TYR A 97 44.06 25.82 -5.26
C TYR A 97 43.50 27.26 -5.31
N GLU A 98 43.49 27.91 -6.49
CA GLU A 98 43.01 29.29 -6.61
C GLU A 98 41.54 29.46 -6.17
N GLN A 99 40.69 28.51 -6.54
CA GLN A 99 39.29 28.55 -6.11
C GLN A 99 39.11 28.40 -4.59
N ILE A 100 39.94 27.57 -3.96
CA ILE A 100 39.94 27.38 -2.50
C ILE A 100 40.43 28.67 -1.83
N GLN A 101 41.52 29.29 -2.33
CA GLN A 101 42.05 30.55 -1.82
C GLN A 101 41.06 31.72 -1.97
N GLN A 102 40.44 31.87 -3.15
CA GLN A 102 39.44 32.91 -3.37
C GLN A 102 38.26 32.77 -2.40
N ARG A 103 37.82 31.58 -2.16
CA ARG A 103 36.74 31.33 -1.23
C ARG A 103 37.14 31.62 0.21
N ALA A 104 38.32 31.20 0.64
CA ALA A 104 38.85 31.51 1.97
C ALA A 104 38.97 33.03 2.20
N LEU A 105 39.44 33.78 1.16
CA LEU A 105 39.47 35.23 1.19
C LEU A 105 38.07 35.85 1.28
N LEU A 106 37.10 35.35 0.52
CA LEU A 106 35.71 35.80 0.60
C LEU A 106 35.12 35.57 2.00
N GLN A 107 35.39 34.42 2.61
CA GLN A 107 35.00 34.15 4.00
C GLN A 107 35.65 35.10 5.00
N LEU A 108 36.92 35.40 4.85
CA LEU A 108 37.66 36.32 5.71
C LEU A 108 37.10 37.77 5.64
N TYR A 109 36.71 38.24 4.44
CA TYR A 109 36.19 39.57 4.23
C TYR A 109 34.67 39.69 4.30
N SER A 110 33.93 38.58 4.49
CA SER A 110 32.48 38.60 4.59
C SER A 110 32.03 39.09 5.97
N PRO A 111 31.17 40.12 6.06
CA PRO A 111 30.63 40.57 7.35
C PRO A 111 29.73 39.52 8.03
N LEU A 112 29.27 38.49 7.33
CA LEU A 112 28.49 37.37 7.86
C LEU A 112 29.35 36.29 8.53
N SER A 113 30.69 36.34 8.40
CA SER A 113 31.59 35.36 9.00
C SER A 113 31.74 35.51 10.56
N MET A 114 31.14 36.51 11.16
CA MET A 114 31.14 36.73 12.61
C MET A 114 30.28 35.76 13.42
N GLY A 115 29.59 34.80 12.75
CA GLY A 115 28.60 33.95 13.43
C GLY A 115 28.94 32.46 13.56
N GLY A 116 30.20 32.06 13.84
CA GLY A 116 30.35 30.78 14.50
C GLY A 116 31.23 29.66 13.95
N GLY A 117 32.07 29.86 12.97
CA GLY A 117 33.19 28.95 12.69
C GLY A 117 34.49 29.66 12.90
N SER A 118 35.32 29.22 13.85
CA SER A 118 36.63 29.87 14.05
C SER A 118 37.45 29.70 12.75
N ILE A 119 37.67 30.79 11.99
CA ILE A 119 38.61 30.88 10.87
C ILE A 119 39.96 30.25 11.23
N VAL A 120 40.34 30.33 12.52
CA VAL A 120 41.53 29.70 13.03
C VAL A 120 41.51 28.19 12.98
N GLN A 121 40.33 27.59 13.08
CA GLN A 121 40.17 26.14 13.10
C GLN A 121 39.91 25.49 11.72
N ASP A 122 39.35 26.25 10.78
CA ASP A 122 39.10 25.82 9.37
C ASP A 122 39.39 27.01 8.44
N PRO A 123 40.68 27.40 8.28
CA PRO A 123 41.04 28.63 7.56
C PRO A 123 40.68 28.61 6.06
N PHE A 124 40.54 27.45 5.49
CA PHE A 124 40.17 27.25 4.09
C PHE A 124 38.68 26.89 3.88
N GLY A 125 37.90 26.77 4.95
CA GLY A 125 36.47 26.45 4.88
C GLY A 125 36.15 25.05 4.35
N LEU A 126 37.10 24.11 4.42
CA LEU A 126 36.93 22.78 3.86
C LEU A 126 35.85 21.96 4.57
N PHE A 127 35.78 22.10 5.88
CA PHE A 127 34.75 21.45 6.69
C PHE A 127 33.40 22.18 6.61
N SER A 128 33.44 23.51 6.48
CA SER A 128 32.22 24.30 6.28
C SER A 128 31.53 23.94 4.98
N GLU A 129 32.27 23.57 3.94
CA GLU A 129 31.74 23.12 2.66
C GLU A 129 30.99 21.79 2.77
N LEU A 130 31.48 20.84 3.57
CA LEU A 130 30.76 19.60 3.86
C LEU A 130 29.40 19.86 4.52
N SER A 131 29.28 20.88 5.33
CA SER A 131 28.04 21.25 6.02
C SER A 131 27.07 22.03 5.14
N LEU A 132 27.61 22.88 4.23
CA LEU A 132 26.83 23.77 3.35
C LEU A 132 26.46 23.12 2.00
N ASN A 133 27.38 22.31 1.47
CA ASN A 133 27.24 21.68 0.15
C ASN A 133 26.87 20.20 0.27
N ARG A 134 26.13 19.78 1.29
CA ARG A 134 25.42 18.51 1.12
C ARG A 134 24.52 18.69 -0.10
N PRO A 135 24.82 18.04 -1.23
CA PRO A 135 23.91 18.05 -2.33
C PRO A 135 22.63 17.34 -1.84
N SER A 136 21.76 18.13 -1.23
CA SER A 136 20.39 17.67 -1.14
C SER A 136 19.92 17.78 -2.59
N ASP A 137 19.83 16.64 -3.28
CA ASP A 137 19.13 16.58 -4.58
C ASP A 137 17.66 17.01 -4.40
N LEU A 138 17.32 17.48 -3.22
CA LEU A 138 16.04 18.04 -2.84
C LEU A 138 16.06 19.55 -3.03
N ASN A 139 15.03 20.08 -3.64
CA ASN A 139 14.77 21.52 -3.76
C ASN A 139 14.35 22.09 -2.39
N LEU A 140 15.23 21.99 -1.40
CA LEU A 140 14.98 22.45 -0.03
C LEU A 140 16.09 23.37 0.46
N GLN A 141 15.69 24.42 1.15
CA GLN A 141 16.59 25.32 1.88
C GLN A 141 16.06 25.59 3.29
N VAL A 142 16.96 25.98 4.17
CA VAL A 142 16.57 26.45 5.51
C VAL A 142 16.38 27.97 5.44
N ALA A 143 15.13 28.42 5.57
CA ALA A 143 14.79 29.84 5.63
C ALA A 143 14.09 30.14 6.95
N ASN A 144 14.65 31.07 7.73
CA ASN A 144 14.12 31.43 9.04
C ASN A 144 13.93 30.23 9.99
N GLY A 145 14.86 29.27 9.94
CA GLY A 145 14.82 28.03 10.75
C GLY A 145 13.81 26.98 10.26
N LEU A 146 13.09 27.21 9.17
CA LEU A 146 12.10 26.29 8.59
C LEU A 146 12.62 25.65 7.30
N LEU A 147 12.10 24.47 6.98
CA LEU A 147 12.38 23.79 5.71
C LEU A 147 11.50 24.37 4.60
N GLN A 148 12.09 25.23 3.76
CA GLN A 148 11.41 25.89 2.63
C GLN A 148 11.75 25.18 1.32
N VAL A 149 10.74 24.99 0.47
CA VAL A 149 10.91 24.46 -0.90
C VAL A 149 11.39 25.58 -1.82
N THR A 150 12.50 25.34 -2.54
CA THR A 150 13.07 26.29 -3.51
C THR A 150 12.42 26.12 -4.89
N GLY A 151 12.35 27.22 -5.67
CA GLY A 151 11.80 27.18 -7.04
C GLY A 151 10.27 27.03 -7.10
N SER A 152 9.56 27.24 -6.01
CA SER A 152 8.11 27.30 -5.97
C SER A 152 7.62 28.73 -6.23
N ASP A 153 6.52 28.88 -7.00
CA ASP A 153 5.91 30.19 -7.31
C ASP A 153 5.34 30.87 -6.04
N GLN A 154 5.01 30.12 -5.02
CA GLN A 154 4.48 30.60 -3.75
C GLN A 154 5.35 30.13 -2.59
N PRO A 155 5.42 30.87 -1.47
CA PRO A 155 6.05 30.41 -0.26
C PRO A 155 5.54 29.03 0.15
N THR A 156 6.41 28.02 0.12
CA THR A 156 6.06 26.62 0.39
C THR A 156 7.01 26.05 1.43
N TYR A 157 6.45 25.49 2.48
CA TYR A 157 7.21 24.89 3.57
C TYR A 157 6.89 23.41 3.70
N MET A 158 7.93 22.63 4.03
CA MET A 158 7.83 21.20 4.23
C MET A 158 7.73 20.84 5.70
N LEU A 159 6.81 19.93 6.01
CA LEU A 159 6.69 19.24 7.28
C LEU A 159 6.77 17.74 7.00
N MET A 160 7.64 17.03 7.71
CA MET A 160 7.78 15.59 7.61
C MET A 160 7.45 14.95 8.96
N ALA A 161 6.41 14.12 8.99
CA ALA A 161 6.04 13.32 10.15
C ALA A 161 6.50 11.87 9.98
N THR A 162 7.05 11.29 11.04
CA THR A 162 7.41 9.87 11.10
C THR A 162 6.44 9.16 12.03
N LEU A 163 5.75 8.15 11.49
CA LEU A 163 4.78 7.35 12.23
C LEU A 163 5.48 6.36 13.17
N GLU A 164 5.02 6.26 14.40
CA GLU A 164 5.41 5.18 15.32
C GLU A 164 4.65 3.89 14.99
N GLY A 165 3.35 4.02 14.66
CA GLY A 165 2.47 2.92 14.35
C GLY A 165 2.59 2.39 12.92
N ASP A 166 1.82 1.34 12.65
CA ASP A 166 1.68 0.77 11.29
C ASP A 166 0.78 1.68 10.44
N PRO A 167 1.25 2.20 9.28
CA PRO A 167 0.45 3.04 8.39
C PRO A 167 -0.80 2.34 7.83
N PHE A 168 -0.84 1.00 7.87
CA PHE A 168 -2.00 0.21 7.46
C PHE A 168 -3.05 0.02 8.58
N SER A 169 -2.78 0.49 9.79
CA SER A 169 -3.73 0.43 10.90
C SER A 169 -4.82 1.51 10.76
N PRO A 170 -6.12 1.15 10.71
CA PRO A 170 -7.21 2.13 10.64
C PRO A 170 -7.21 3.14 11.80
N GLY A 171 -6.77 2.71 12.99
CA GLY A 171 -6.67 3.60 14.15
C GLY A 171 -5.54 4.65 14.02
N VAL A 172 -4.45 4.35 13.32
CA VAL A 172 -3.39 5.32 13.01
C VAL A 172 -3.88 6.26 11.92
N GLN A 173 -4.47 5.72 10.85
CA GLN A 173 -5.02 6.49 9.75
C GLN A 173 -6.03 7.52 10.22
N GLY A 174 -7.05 7.11 10.98
CA GLY A 174 -8.11 8.00 11.45
C GLY A 174 -7.61 9.13 12.35
N ARG A 175 -6.62 8.86 13.22
CA ARG A 175 -6.04 9.90 14.09
C ARG A 175 -5.21 10.92 13.34
N VAL A 176 -4.37 10.47 12.41
CA VAL A 176 -3.48 11.36 11.65
C VAL A 176 -4.26 12.15 10.61
N LEU A 177 -5.10 11.48 9.80
CA LEU A 177 -5.88 12.13 8.76
C LEU A 177 -6.94 13.05 9.34
N GLY A 178 -7.59 12.68 10.46
CA GLY A 178 -8.58 13.53 11.10
C GLY A 178 -8.03 14.89 11.56
N ILE A 179 -6.78 14.96 12.03
CA ILE A 179 -6.10 16.23 12.31
C ILE A 179 -5.85 17.02 11.03
N ILE A 180 -5.33 16.36 10.01
CA ILE A 180 -4.99 17.03 8.74
C ILE A 180 -6.25 17.57 8.06
N GLU A 181 -7.32 16.81 8.02
CA GLU A 181 -8.61 17.23 7.47
C GLU A 181 -9.21 18.41 8.23
N SER A 182 -9.18 18.36 9.57
CA SER A 182 -9.68 19.47 10.39
C SER A 182 -8.89 20.76 10.19
N GLU A 183 -7.56 20.66 10.05
CA GLU A 183 -6.70 21.81 9.77
C GLU A 183 -6.89 22.30 8.32
N GLN A 184 -7.07 21.41 7.36
CA GLN A 184 -7.33 21.75 5.97
C GLN A 184 -8.63 22.54 5.81
N ASP A 185 -9.70 22.17 6.53
CA ASP A 185 -10.97 22.89 6.51
C ASP A 185 -10.83 24.31 7.07
N GLN A 186 -10.03 24.50 8.11
CA GLN A 186 -9.73 25.82 8.67
C GLN A 186 -8.88 26.66 7.71
N LEU A 187 -7.92 26.07 7.04
CA LEU A 187 -6.98 26.72 6.14
C LEU A 187 -7.58 27.05 4.77
N GLN A 188 -8.68 26.41 4.35
CA GLN A 188 -9.39 26.77 3.12
C GLN A 188 -9.82 28.25 3.11
N GLN A 189 -10.13 28.82 4.26
CA GLN A 189 -10.48 30.24 4.38
C GLN A 189 -9.28 31.18 4.19
N SER A 190 -8.06 30.66 4.39
CA SER A 190 -6.80 31.43 4.31
C SER A 190 -6.05 31.21 3.01
N ALA A 191 -6.65 30.63 1.96
CA ALA A 191 -6.03 30.31 0.68
C ALA A 191 -4.71 29.52 0.80
N ILE A 192 -4.57 28.71 1.87
CA ILE A 192 -3.44 27.81 2.08
C ILE A 192 -3.79 26.44 1.55
N THR A 193 -2.91 25.88 0.71
CA THR A 193 -3.08 24.54 0.14
C THR A 193 -2.11 23.56 0.81
N ILE A 194 -2.63 22.43 1.29
CA ILE A 194 -1.83 21.32 1.82
C ILE A 194 -1.72 20.24 0.74
N ARG A 195 -0.49 19.89 0.35
CA ARG A 195 -0.20 18.74 -0.51
C ARG A 195 0.50 17.69 0.31
N MET A 196 0.12 16.43 0.09
CA MET A 196 0.59 15.32 0.93
C MET A 196 1.17 14.19 0.08
N SER A 197 2.15 13.49 0.63
CA SER A 197 2.71 12.27 0.06
C SER A 197 3.12 11.32 1.18
N GLY A 198 2.77 10.05 1.04
CA GLY A 198 3.15 9.00 1.98
C GLY A 198 2.26 7.77 1.90
N MET A 199 2.80 6.64 2.33
CA MET A 199 2.12 5.34 2.28
C MET A 199 0.82 5.32 3.11
N LEU A 200 0.74 6.13 4.17
CA LEU A 200 -0.47 6.28 4.99
C LEU A 200 -1.70 6.64 4.15
N LEU A 201 -1.54 7.56 3.19
CA LEU A 201 -2.63 8.05 2.33
C LEU A 201 -3.12 6.94 1.39
N HIS A 202 -2.21 6.21 0.77
CA HIS A 202 -2.54 5.07 -0.09
C HIS A 202 -3.21 3.94 0.69
N ALA A 203 -2.70 3.67 1.90
CA ALA A 203 -3.28 2.68 2.78
C ALA A 203 -4.69 3.05 3.24
N ALA A 204 -4.93 4.32 3.56
CA ALA A 204 -6.25 4.82 3.95
C ALA A 204 -7.23 4.77 2.77
N ALA A 205 -6.84 5.25 1.60
CA ALA A 205 -7.67 5.18 0.39
C ALA A 205 -8.03 3.72 0.03
N GLY A 206 -7.07 2.80 0.12
CA GLY A 206 -7.32 1.38 -0.10
C GLY A 206 -8.25 0.76 0.95
N ALA A 207 -8.14 1.17 2.22
CA ALA A 207 -9.02 0.72 3.30
C ALA A 207 -10.46 1.25 3.12
N GLU A 208 -10.60 2.51 2.74
CA GLU A 208 -11.89 3.13 2.44
C GLU A 208 -12.58 2.46 1.25
N GLN A 209 -11.84 2.24 0.16
CA GLN A 209 -12.36 1.53 -1.00
C GLN A 209 -12.78 0.09 -0.64
N ALA A 210 -11.94 -0.67 0.07
CA ALA A 210 -12.28 -2.01 0.50
C ALA A 210 -13.52 -2.03 1.41
N SER A 211 -13.65 -1.08 2.33
CA SER A 211 -14.83 -0.92 3.19
C SER A 211 -16.09 -0.61 2.38
N SER A 212 -15.98 0.29 1.39
CA SER A 212 -17.08 0.63 0.48
C SER A 212 -17.49 -0.57 -0.37
N GLU A 213 -16.54 -1.32 -0.91
CA GLU A 213 -16.82 -2.52 -1.70
C GLU A 213 -17.47 -3.62 -0.85
N ILE A 214 -16.98 -3.86 0.38
CA ILE A 214 -17.58 -4.82 1.30
C ILE A 214 -19.02 -4.43 1.62
N SER A 215 -19.29 -3.16 1.90
CA SER A 215 -20.62 -2.70 2.24
C SER A 215 -21.56 -2.70 1.02
N THR A 216 -21.09 -2.25 -0.13
CA THR A 216 -21.94 -2.10 -1.34
C THR A 216 -22.16 -3.45 -2.03
N ILE A 217 -21.09 -4.20 -2.29
CA ILE A 217 -21.17 -5.49 -2.99
C ILE A 217 -21.67 -6.56 -2.03
N GLY A 218 -21.13 -6.62 -0.81
CA GLY A 218 -21.52 -7.62 0.19
C GLY A 218 -22.97 -7.47 0.62
N LEU A 219 -23.37 -6.26 1.04
CA LEU A 219 -24.74 -6.00 1.45
C LEU A 219 -25.70 -6.04 0.25
N GLY A 220 -25.30 -5.49 -0.90
CA GLY A 220 -26.10 -5.52 -2.13
C GLY A 220 -26.37 -6.93 -2.63
N SER A 221 -25.35 -7.80 -2.62
CA SER A 221 -25.53 -9.21 -2.99
C SER A 221 -26.41 -9.96 -2.00
N LEU A 222 -26.21 -9.75 -0.69
CA LEU A 222 -27.05 -10.35 0.35
C LEU A 222 -28.50 -9.91 0.22
N LEU A 223 -28.77 -8.61 0.06
CA LEU A 223 -30.12 -8.09 -0.16
C LEU A 223 -30.73 -8.64 -1.44
N GLY A 224 -29.96 -8.70 -2.54
CA GLY A 224 -30.41 -9.31 -3.79
C GLY A 224 -30.81 -10.78 -3.62
N ILE A 225 -29.99 -11.57 -2.94
CA ILE A 225 -30.29 -12.96 -2.62
C ILE A 225 -31.56 -13.06 -1.75
N VAL A 226 -31.65 -12.28 -0.68
CA VAL A 226 -32.83 -12.24 0.21
C VAL A 226 -34.08 -11.90 -0.59
N LEU A 227 -34.03 -10.89 -1.46
CA LEU A 227 -35.16 -10.49 -2.30
C LEU A 227 -35.58 -11.59 -3.27
N ILE A 228 -34.63 -12.21 -3.97
CA ILE A 228 -34.92 -13.31 -4.89
C ILE A 228 -35.55 -14.50 -4.13
N MET A 229 -35.04 -14.82 -2.95
CA MET A 229 -35.57 -15.91 -2.13
C MET A 229 -36.99 -15.58 -1.61
N LEU A 230 -37.24 -14.37 -1.14
CA LEU A 230 -38.59 -13.93 -0.73
C LEU A 230 -39.57 -13.97 -1.91
N LEU A 231 -39.17 -13.52 -3.07
CA LEU A 231 -39.99 -13.58 -4.27
C LEU A 231 -40.27 -15.02 -4.73
N THR A 232 -39.28 -15.93 -4.57
CA THR A 232 -39.38 -17.32 -4.98
C THR A 232 -40.23 -18.15 -4.04
N PHE A 233 -39.99 -18.07 -2.75
CA PHE A 233 -40.64 -18.89 -1.74
C PHE A 233 -41.87 -18.22 -1.11
N ARG A 234 -41.93 -16.89 -1.11
CA ARG A 234 -42.97 -16.10 -0.45
C ARG A 234 -43.19 -16.44 1.03
N GLN A 235 -42.15 -16.92 1.69
CA GLN A 235 -42.14 -17.33 3.09
C GLN A 235 -40.79 -16.95 3.70
N ALA A 236 -40.79 -16.53 4.97
CA ALA A 236 -39.57 -16.19 5.68
C ALA A 236 -38.80 -17.42 6.21
N THR A 237 -39.50 -18.53 6.49
CA THR A 237 -38.89 -19.73 7.05
C THR A 237 -37.79 -20.33 6.16
N PRO A 238 -38.00 -20.59 4.85
CA PRO A 238 -36.93 -21.05 3.96
C PRO A 238 -35.72 -20.08 3.93
N LEU A 239 -35.99 -18.77 3.98
CA LEU A 239 -34.93 -17.75 3.98
C LEU A 239 -34.02 -17.89 5.23
N VAL A 240 -34.61 -17.97 6.43
CA VAL A 240 -33.84 -18.15 7.69
C VAL A 240 -33.02 -19.44 7.64
N LEU A 241 -33.63 -20.54 7.16
CA LEU A 241 -32.97 -21.83 7.02
C LEU A 241 -31.81 -21.82 6.03
N MET A 242 -31.87 -21.00 4.98
CA MET A 242 -30.78 -20.85 4.02
C MET A 242 -29.64 -19.95 4.54
N LEU A 243 -29.97 -18.89 5.28
CA LEU A 243 -28.98 -17.98 5.84
C LEU A 243 -28.22 -18.62 7.03
N PHE A 244 -28.83 -19.51 7.76
CA PHE A 244 -28.22 -20.15 8.95
C PHE A 244 -26.87 -20.84 8.60
N PRO A 245 -26.74 -21.73 7.62
CA PRO A 245 -25.47 -22.34 7.23
C PRO A 245 -24.42 -21.30 6.77
N VAL A 246 -24.85 -20.24 6.11
CA VAL A 246 -23.97 -19.16 5.66
C VAL A 246 -23.34 -18.44 6.84
N ILE A 247 -24.17 -18.07 7.84
CA ILE A 247 -23.68 -17.40 9.06
C ILE A 247 -22.69 -18.30 9.80
N VAL A 248 -23.03 -19.58 10.00
CA VAL A 248 -22.13 -20.55 10.64
C VAL A 248 -20.83 -20.69 9.86
N GLY A 249 -20.91 -20.79 8.53
CA GLY A 249 -19.74 -20.87 7.66
C GLY A 249 -18.84 -19.64 7.77
N CYS A 250 -19.40 -18.43 7.69
CA CYS A 250 -18.63 -17.19 7.80
C CYS A 250 -17.98 -17.01 9.18
N VAL A 251 -18.71 -17.29 10.26
CA VAL A 251 -18.18 -17.18 11.64
C VAL A 251 -17.05 -18.18 11.86
N THR A 252 -17.23 -19.43 11.42
CA THR A 252 -16.21 -20.48 11.55
C THR A 252 -14.98 -20.13 10.71
N ALA A 253 -15.17 -19.66 9.47
CA ALA A 253 -14.09 -19.25 8.60
C ALA A 253 -13.27 -18.10 9.21
N ALA A 254 -13.95 -17.08 9.75
CA ALA A 254 -13.29 -15.96 10.42
C ALA A 254 -12.49 -16.42 11.65
N ALA A 255 -13.09 -17.25 12.49
CA ALA A 255 -12.44 -17.77 13.70
C ALA A 255 -11.19 -18.61 13.37
N VAL A 256 -11.29 -19.56 12.42
CA VAL A 256 -10.15 -20.40 12.03
C VAL A 256 -9.06 -19.57 11.35
N THR A 257 -9.41 -18.63 10.47
CA THR A 257 -8.41 -17.75 9.82
C THR A 257 -7.69 -16.91 10.85
N LEU A 258 -8.40 -16.39 11.85
CA LEU A 258 -7.80 -15.63 12.96
C LEU A 258 -6.85 -16.51 13.81
N LEU A 259 -7.24 -17.74 14.11
CA LEU A 259 -6.41 -18.70 14.86
C LEU A 259 -5.13 -19.07 14.10
N VAL A 260 -5.21 -19.26 12.78
CA VAL A 260 -4.05 -19.69 11.97
C VAL A 260 -3.08 -18.54 11.71
N PHE A 261 -3.57 -17.34 11.46
CA PHE A 261 -2.73 -16.21 11.02
C PHE A 261 -2.55 -15.12 12.08
N GLY A 262 -3.27 -15.17 13.21
CA GLY A 262 -3.24 -14.15 14.26
C GLY A 262 -3.88 -12.81 13.89
N ARG A 263 -4.06 -12.54 12.59
CA ARG A 263 -4.69 -11.34 12.03
C ARG A 263 -5.36 -11.67 10.70
N VAL A 264 -6.45 -10.98 10.39
CA VAL A 264 -7.19 -11.16 9.13
C VAL A 264 -7.16 -9.85 8.36
N HIS A 265 -6.75 -9.91 7.10
CA HIS A 265 -6.78 -8.76 6.20
C HIS A 265 -8.21 -8.44 5.75
N LEU A 266 -8.54 -7.15 5.65
CA LEU A 266 -9.88 -6.69 5.22
C LEU A 266 -10.28 -7.28 3.86
N VAL A 267 -9.32 -7.41 2.95
CA VAL A 267 -9.49 -8.05 1.62
C VAL A 267 -10.02 -9.48 1.73
N THR A 268 -9.64 -10.23 2.78
CA THR A 268 -10.16 -11.59 3.00
C THR A 268 -11.68 -11.59 3.22
N PHE A 269 -12.21 -10.60 3.93
CA PHE A 269 -13.65 -10.45 4.13
C PHE A 269 -14.37 -9.98 2.85
N ALA A 270 -13.74 -9.14 2.02
CA ALA A 270 -14.31 -8.72 0.74
C ALA A 270 -14.55 -9.93 -0.17
N PHE A 271 -13.58 -10.84 -0.25
CA PHE A 271 -13.75 -12.10 -1.01
C PHE A 271 -14.67 -13.10 -0.33
N GLY A 272 -14.91 -12.98 0.97
CA GLY A 272 -15.91 -13.75 1.71
C GLY A 272 -17.34 -13.58 1.18
N ALA A 273 -17.63 -12.46 0.51
CA ALA A 273 -18.92 -12.26 -0.17
C ALA A 273 -19.18 -13.32 -1.26
N GLY A 274 -18.12 -13.78 -1.96
CA GLY A 274 -18.23 -14.93 -2.90
C GLY A 274 -18.56 -16.25 -2.21
N LEU A 275 -18.06 -16.47 -0.98
CA LEU A 275 -18.40 -17.63 -0.17
C LEU A 275 -19.90 -17.70 0.14
N VAL A 276 -20.54 -16.56 0.40
CA VAL A 276 -21.98 -16.47 0.69
C VAL A 276 -22.82 -17.07 -0.46
N GLY A 277 -22.49 -16.70 -1.71
CA GLY A 277 -23.19 -17.21 -2.89
C GLY A 277 -23.13 -18.75 -3.01
N VAL A 278 -21.92 -19.31 -2.90
CA VAL A 278 -21.71 -20.77 -3.02
C VAL A 278 -22.32 -21.53 -1.84
N SER A 279 -22.22 -20.97 -0.62
CA SER A 279 -22.78 -21.61 0.59
C SER A 279 -24.31 -21.69 0.57
N ILE A 280 -24.96 -20.68 0.02
CA ILE A 280 -26.42 -20.63 -0.08
C ILE A 280 -26.94 -21.72 -1.03
N ASP A 281 -26.18 -22.08 -2.08
CA ASP A 281 -26.58 -23.09 -3.03
C ASP A 281 -26.78 -24.46 -2.39
N TYR A 282 -25.96 -24.83 -1.40
CA TYR A 282 -26.14 -26.11 -0.67
C TYR A 282 -27.49 -26.15 0.05
N ALA A 283 -27.83 -25.08 0.75
CA ALA A 283 -29.11 -24.97 1.46
C ALA A 283 -30.29 -24.87 0.48
N LEU A 284 -30.12 -24.15 -0.62
CA LEU A 284 -31.13 -24.00 -1.66
C LEU A 284 -31.49 -25.35 -2.28
N HIS A 285 -30.50 -26.15 -2.67
CA HIS A 285 -30.73 -27.51 -3.21
C HIS A 285 -31.51 -28.39 -2.23
N PHE A 286 -31.14 -28.35 -0.94
CA PHE A 286 -31.84 -29.11 0.09
C PHE A 286 -33.30 -28.65 0.22
N ILE A 287 -33.57 -27.34 0.33
CA ILE A 287 -34.93 -26.82 0.53
C ILE A 287 -35.79 -27.02 -0.71
N CYS A 288 -35.23 -26.84 -1.93
CA CYS A 288 -35.94 -27.11 -3.18
C CYS A 288 -36.39 -28.55 -3.28
N GLU A 289 -35.55 -29.52 -2.94
CA GLU A 289 -35.93 -30.94 -2.97
C GLU A 289 -36.94 -31.24 -1.83
N ARG A 290 -36.77 -30.64 -0.66
CA ARG A 290 -37.70 -30.76 0.46
C ARG A 290 -39.10 -30.22 0.14
N SER A 291 -39.19 -29.17 -0.66
CA SER A 291 -40.49 -28.63 -1.11
C SER A 291 -41.23 -29.52 -2.11
N ARG A 292 -40.51 -30.46 -2.74
CA ARG A 292 -41.09 -31.41 -3.75
C ARG A 292 -41.43 -32.76 -3.16
N SER A 293 -40.73 -33.18 -2.11
CA SER A 293 -40.87 -34.49 -1.52
C SER A 293 -40.80 -34.42 -0.01
N SER A 294 -41.68 -35.15 0.66
CA SER A 294 -41.66 -35.29 2.15
C SER A 294 -40.81 -36.45 2.61
N SER A 295 -40.08 -37.10 1.71
CA SER A 295 -39.32 -38.32 2.05
C SER A 295 -38.12 -38.02 2.96
N GLU A 296 -37.89 -38.84 3.98
CA GLU A 296 -36.70 -38.78 4.84
C GLU A 296 -35.40 -39.08 4.07
N ARG A 297 -35.49 -39.66 2.86
CA ARG A 297 -34.34 -40.03 2.02
C ARG A 297 -33.82 -38.90 1.13
N ILE A 298 -34.33 -37.66 1.28
CA ILE A 298 -33.92 -36.52 0.45
C ILE A 298 -32.41 -36.28 0.50
N LEU A 299 -31.86 -36.35 1.73
CA LEU A 299 -30.43 -36.14 1.94
C LEU A 299 -29.60 -37.18 1.16
N GLN A 300 -29.99 -38.47 1.21
CA GLN A 300 -29.27 -39.51 0.48
C GLN A 300 -29.25 -39.26 -1.04
N LYS A 301 -30.32 -38.67 -1.57
CA LYS A 301 -30.44 -38.37 -3.00
C LYS A 301 -29.55 -37.22 -3.42
N ILE A 302 -29.47 -36.15 -2.63
CA ILE A 302 -28.72 -34.94 -3.00
C ILE A 302 -27.26 -34.92 -2.53
N LEU A 303 -26.92 -35.73 -1.51
CA LEU A 303 -25.62 -35.76 -0.87
C LEU A 303 -24.45 -35.96 -1.85
N PRO A 304 -24.51 -36.87 -2.84
CA PRO A 304 -23.41 -37.06 -3.78
C PRO A 304 -23.14 -35.80 -4.59
N GLY A 305 -24.21 -35.11 -5.04
CA GLY A 305 -24.07 -33.83 -5.79
C GLY A 305 -23.53 -32.71 -4.92
N LEU A 306 -24.03 -32.57 -3.69
CA LEU A 306 -23.52 -31.57 -2.74
C LEU A 306 -22.07 -31.82 -2.35
N LEU A 307 -21.67 -33.08 -2.16
CA LEU A 307 -20.29 -33.46 -1.84
C LEU A 307 -19.34 -33.17 -3.01
N LEU A 308 -19.75 -33.51 -4.22
CA LEU A 308 -18.97 -33.22 -5.43
C LEU A 308 -18.79 -31.70 -5.63
N GLY A 309 -19.86 -30.93 -5.42
CA GLY A 309 -19.83 -29.47 -5.46
C GLY A 309 -18.90 -28.87 -4.41
N LEU A 310 -18.96 -29.38 -3.15
CA LEU A 310 -18.03 -28.97 -2.10
C LEU A 310 -16.59 -29.29 -2.49
N PHE A 311 -16.31 -30.53 -2.92
CA PHE A 311 -14.96 -30.98 -3.23
C PHE A 311 -14.34 -30.17 -4.39
N SER A 312 -15.10 -29.93 -5.46
CA SER A 312 -14.61 -29.12 -6.60
C SER A 312 -14.31 -27.68 -6.19
N SER A 313 -15.20 -27.05 -5.43
CA SER A 313 -15.00 -25.67 -4.95
C SER A 313 -13.87 -25.57 -3.93
N ALA A 314 -13.82 -26.49 -2.96
CA ALA A 314 -12.77 -26.51 -1.96
C ALA A 314 -11.38 -26.75 -2.57
N MET A 315 -11.29 -27.62 -3.60
CA MET A 315 -10.04 -27.86 -4.33
C MET A 315 -9.57 -26.63 -5.11
N ALA A 316 -10.50 -25.90 -5.74
CA ALA A 316 -10.20 -24.66 -6.47
C ALA A 316 -9.67 -23.58 -5.50
N TYR A 317 -10.31 -23.40 -4.35
CA TYR A 317 -9.82 -22.46 -3.34
C TYR A 317 -8.52 -22.94 -2.67
N ALA A 318 -8.37 -24.25 -2.41
CA ALA A 318 -7.15 -24.80 -1.83
C ALA A 318 -5.93 -24.60 -2.74
N ALA A 319 -6.11 -24.65 -4.06
CA ALA A 319 -5.04 -24.35 -5.00
C ALA A 319 -4.48 -22.92 -4.83
N GLN A 320 -5.28 -21.96 -4.40
CA GLN A 320 -4.81 -20.61 -4.08
C GLN A 320 -3.87 -20.57 -2.88
N ALA A 321 -3.96 -21.54 -1.95
CA ALA A 321 -3.05 -21.63 -0.80
C ALA A 321 -1.62 -21.97 -1.20
N LEU A 322 -1.39 -22.53 -2.40
CA LEU A 322 -0.06 -22.83 -2.94
C LEU A 322 0.64 -21.60 -3.49
N THR A 323 -0.05 -20.47 -3.62
CA THR A 323 0.55 -19.24 -4.14
C THR A 323 1.48 -18.61 -3.09
N PRO A 324 2.55 -17.92 -3.51
CA PRO A 324 3.47 -17.24 -2.60
C PRO A 324 2.88 -15.99 -1.93
N PHE A 325 1.61 -15.66 -2.20
CA PHE A 325 0.94 -14.46 -1.72
C PHE A 325 0.20 -14.69 -0.40
N PRO A 326 0.61 -14.06 0.72
CA PRO A 326 -0.01 -14.27 2.03
C PRO A 326 -1.51 -13.96 2.07
N GLY A 327 -1.96 -12.91 1.35
CA GLY A 327 -3.38 -12.56 1.27
C GLY A 327 -4.22 -13.65 0.60
N LEU A 328 -3.74 -14.23 -0.50
CA LEU A 328 -4.43 -15.33 -1.20
C LEU A 328 -4.48 -16.60 -0.35
N ARG A 329 -3.44 -16.88 0.44
CA ARG A 329 -3.45 -18.01 1.41
C ARG A 329 -4.52 -17.82 2.49
N GLN A 330 -4.68 -16.60 3.01
CA GLN A 330 -5.77 -16.32 3.97
C GLN A 330 -7.14 -16.51 3.35
N MET A 331 -7.33 -16.00 2.12
CA MET A 331 -8.58 -16.16 1.39
C MET A 331 -8.89 -17.62 1.09
N ALA A 332 -7.89 -18.41 0.71
CA ALA A 332 -8.03 -19.85 0.47
C ALA A 332 -8.53 -20.58 1.72
N ILE A 333 -7.87 -20.39 2.88
CA ILE A 333 -8.26 -21.00 4.14
C ILE A 333 -9.65 -20.55 4.57
N PHE A 334 -9.93 -19.24 4.51
CA PHE A 334 -11.23 -18.68 4.81
C PHE A 334 -12.34 -19.34 3.98
N SER A 335 -12.14 -19.46 2.67
CA SER A 335 -13.14 -20.01 1.76
C SER A 335 -13.34 -21.53 1.95
N VAL A 336 -12.25 -22.30 2.06
CA VAL A 336 -12.35 -23.76 2.26
C VAL A 336 -13.04 -24.09 3.58
N VAL A 337 -12.62 -23.46 4.67
CA VAL A 337 -13.21 -23.69 6.00
C VAL A 337 -14.67 -23.27 6.03
N GLY A 338 -14.99 -22.11 5.45
CA GLY A 338 -16.37 -21.61 5.40
C GLY A 338 -17.30 -22.52 4.59
N LEU A 339 -16.85 -23.01 3.43
CA LEU A 339 -17.61 -23.96 2.60
C LEU A 339 -17.83 -25.29 3.35
N CYS A 340 -16.80 -25.83 3.96
CA CYS A 340 -16.92 -27.07 4.75
C CYS A 340 -17.89 -26.92 5.92
N ALA A 341 -17.77 -25.83 6.69
CA ALA A 341 -18.65 -25.56 7.81
C ALA A 341 -20.11 -25.34 7.39
N SER A 342 -20.33 -24.58 6.30
CA SER A 342 -21.66 -24.40 5.72
C SER A 342 -22.26 -25.71 5.24
N TRP A 343 -21.49 -26.54 4.53
CA TRP A 343 -21.92 -27.82 4.03
C TRP A 343 -22.28 -28.79 5.19
N ILE A 344 -21.42 -28.88 6.21
CA ILE A 344 -21.71 -29.69 7.43
C ILE A 344 -23.00 -29.21 8.07
N THR A 345 -23.19 -27.90 8.18
CA THR A 345 -24.42 -27.32 8.77
C THR A 345 -25.65 -27.70 7.94
N VAL A 346 -25.57 -27.70 6.61
CA VAL A 346 -26.67 -28.13 5.74
C VAL A 346 -26.98 -29.62 5.96
N VAL A 347 -25.97 -30.47 5.98
CA VAL A 347 -26.14 -31.93 6.08
C VAL A 347 -26.67 -32.35 7.43
N VAL A 348 -26.20 -31.74 8.52
CA VAL A 348 -26.52 -32.14 9.90
C VAL A 348 -27.76 -31.43 10.42
N TRP A 349 -27.83 -30.09 10.25
CA TRP A 349 -28.85 -29.28 10.92
C TRP A 349 -30.13 -29.07 10.09
N LEU A 350 -30.03 -28.92 8.77
CA LEU A 350 -31.21 -28.64 7.96
C LEU A 350 -32.25 -29.78 8.00
N PRO A 351 -31.89 -31.07 7.97
CA PRO A 351 -32.87 -32.15 8.13
C PRO A 351 -33.64 -32.04 9.44
N LEU A 352 -32.95 -31.72 10.53
CA LEU A 352 -33.55 -31.58 11.87
C LEU A 352 -34.48 -30.36 11.93
N LEU A 353 -34.03 -29.22 11.46
CA LEU A 353 -34.77 -27.94 11.48
C LEU A 353 -36.00 -27.98 10.56
N THR A 354 -35.94 -28.72 9.44
CA THR A 354 -37.04 -28.84 8.50
C THR A 354 -38.04 -29.97 8.84
N LYS A 355 -37.76 -30.82 9.86
CA LYS A 355 -38.64 -31.90 10.27
C LYS A 355 -40.06 -31.41 10.58
N TYR A 356 -40.16 -30.26 11.23
CA TYR A 356 -41.41 -29.63 11.65
C TYR A 356 -41.92 -28.51 10.71
N SER A 357 -41.23 -28.26 9.63
CA SER A 357 -41.58 -27.24 8.64
C SER A 357 -41.91 -27.89 7.30
N ASN A 358 -43.10 -27.64 6.80
CA ASN A 358 -43.50 -28.05 5.44
C ASN A 358 -43.39 -26.83 4.52
N PRO A 359 -42.27 -26.64 3.81
CA PRO A 359 -42.15 -25.56 2.85
C PRO A 359 -43.16 -25.76 1.73
N LYS A 360 -43.94 -24.72 1.43
CA LYS A 360 -44.90 -24.76 0.33
C LYS A 360 -44.15 -24.87 -1.01
N PRO A 361 -44.76 -25.50 -2.02
CA PRO A 361 -44.21 -25.58 -3.37
C PRO A 361 -43.89 -24.16 -3.93
N MET A 362 -42.77 -24.03 -4.60
CA MET A 362 -42.36 -22.75 -5.20
C MET A 362 -43.37 -22.32 -6.27
N TRP A 363 -44.00 -21.17 -6.12
CA TRP A 363 -44.95 -20.63 -7.10
C TRP A 363 -44.31 -20.37 -8.45
N VAL A 364 -43.01 -20.13 -8.52
CA VAL A 364 -42.23 -19.87 -9.73
C VAL A 364 -41.95 -21.18 -10.51
N ALA A 365 -42.03 -22.36 -9.88
CA ALA A 365 -41.69 -23.63 -10.51
C ALA A 365 -42.47 -23.88 -11.80
N GLY A 366 -43.78 -23.65 -11.78
CA GLY A 366 -44.60 -23.84 -12.97
C GLY A 366 -44.37 -22.80 -14.10
N LYS A 367 -43.85 -21.62 -13.76
CA LYS A 367 -43.42 -20.63 -14.76
C LYS A 367 -42.07 -20.99 -15.37
N LEU A 368 -41.15 -21.48 -14.54
CA LEU A 368 -39.84 -21.97 -15.01
C LEU A 368 -39.95 -23.21 -15.88
N ASP A 369 -40.84 -24.14 -15.57
CA ASP A 369 -41.08 -25.30 -16.44
C ASP A 369 -41.65 -24.90 -17.80
N ARG A 370 -42.54 -23.91 -17.84
CA ARG A 370 -43.02 -23.33 -19.10
C ARG A 370 -41.93 -22.63 -19.91
N LEU A 371 -41.06 -21.88 -19.23
CA LEU A 371 -39.94 -21.22 -19.85
C LEU A 371 -38.94 -22.24 -20.39
N ARG A 372 -38.58 -23.26 -19.60
CA ARG A 372 -37.70 -24.35 -20.04
C ARG A 372 -38.19 -25.05 -21.30
N ASN A 373 -39.49 -25.28 -21.41
CA ASN A 373 -40.10 -25.91 -22.58
C ASN A 373 -40.12 -24.99 -23.82
N ARG A 374 -39.94 -23.68 -23.63
CA ARG A 374 -39.82 -22.69 -24.73
C ARG A 374 -38.36 -22.44 -25.16
N PHE A 375 -37.40 -22.84 -24.36
CA PHE A 375 -36.02 -22.68 -24.78
C PHE A 375 -35.71 -23.51 -26.02
N PRO A 376 -35.08 -22.90 -27.04
CA PRO A 376 -34.69 -23.62 -28.24
C PRO A 376 -33.66 -24.69 -27.85
N ARG A 377 -33.91 -25.91 -28.28
CA ARG A 377 -32.97 -27.02 -28.10
C ARG A 377 -31.96 -26.98 -29.21
N VAL A 378 -30.69 -27.26 -28.91
CA VAL A 378 -29.62 -27.35 -29.89
C VAL A 378 -29.85 -28.54 -30.84
N GLU A 379 -30.42 -29.62 -30.27
CA GLU A 379 -30.83 -30.78 -31.07
C GLU A 379 -31.92 -30.41 -32.08
N GLY A 380 -31.56 -30.50 -33.36
CA GLY A 380 -32.49 -30.23 -34.49
C GLY A 380 -32.59 -28.76 -34.91
N ASN A 381 -31.80 -27.84 -34.32
CA ASN A 381 -31.80 -26.44 -34.76
C ASN A 381 -30.43 -26.01 -35.29
N PRO A 382 -30.15 -26.17 -36.58
CA PRO A 382 -28.83 -25.87 -37.16
C PRO A 382 -28.45 -24.40 -37.07
N ILE A 383 -29.45 -23.50 -37.08
CA ILE A 383 -29.21 -22.05 -36.94
C ILE A 383 -28.64 -21.72 -35.54
N LEU A 384 -29.23 -22.30 -34.48
CA LEU A 384 -28.76 -22.10 -33.12
C LEU A 384 -27.33 -22.64 -32.93
N THR A 385 -27.06 -23.82 -33.50
CA THR A 385 -25.72 -24.42 -33.47
C THR A 385 -24.68 -23.52 -34.17
N LEU A 386 -25.05 -22.96 -35.33
CA LEU A 386 -24.21 -22.05 -36.10
C LEU A 386 -23.94 -20.76 -35.31
N VAL A 387 -24.94 -20.15 -34.68
CA VAL A 387 -24.80 -18.95 -33.84
C VAL A 387 -23.85 -19.20 -32.65
N LEU A 388 -24.00 -20.33 -31.96
CA LEU A 388 -23.11 -20.69 -30.85
C LEU A 388 -21.67 -20.93 -31.30
N LEU A 389 -21.47 -21.56 -32.48
CA LEU A 389 -20.15 -21.75 -33.07
C LEU A 389 -19.52 -20.41 -33.49
N CYS A 390 -20.29 -19.50 -34.07
CA CYS A 390 -19.84 -18.16 -34.43
C CYS A 390 -19.45 -17.36 -33.18
N LEU A 391 -20.26 -17.41 -32.11
CA LEU A 391 -19.94 -16.76 -30.83
C LEU A 391 -18.67 -17.35 -30.18
N PHE A 392 -18.52 -18.67 -30.24
CA PHE A 392 -17.31 -19.33 -29.75
C PHE A 392 -16.08 -18.94 -30.57
N ALA A 393 -16.16 -18.97 -31.89
CA ALA A 393 -15.08 -18.55 -32.79
C ALA A 393 -14.70 -17.06 -32.56
N LEU A 394 -15.72 -16.20 -32.41
CA LEU A 394 -15.51 -14.78 -32.07
C LEU A 394 -14.80 -14.63 -30.73
N SER A 395 -15.20 -15.38 -29.70
CA SER A 395 -14.56 -15.35 -28.38
C SER A 395 -13.10 -15.81 -28.45
N VAL A 396 -12.80 -16.87 -29.18
CA VAL A 396 -11.44 -17.37 -29.42
C VAL A 396 -10.59 -16.34 -30.16
N THR A 397 -11.13 -15.69 -31.20
CA THR A 397 -10.39 -14.66 -31.94
C THR A 397 -10.14 -13.41 -31.13
N LEU A 398 -11.10 -13.00 -30.29
CA LEU A 398 -10.91 -11.87 -29.36
C LEU A 398 -9.86 -12.18 -28.30
N LEU A 399 -9.83 -13.40 -27.75
CA LEU A 399 -8.80 -13.84 -26.80
C LEU A 399 -7.41 -13.93 -27.44
N TRP A 400 -7.34 -14.40 -28.70
CA TRP A 400 -6.07 -14.51 -29.44
C TRP A 400 -5.46 -13.15 -29.78
N ASN A 401 -6.32 -12.18 -30.13
CA ASN A 401 -5.90 -10.81 -30.44
C ASN A 401 -5.87 -9.90 -29.21
N GLY A 402 -6.32 -10.40 -28.05
CA GLY A 402 -6.30 -9.67 -26.78
C GLY A 402 -4.87 -9.35 -26.36
N ARG A 403 -4.57 -8.08 -26.12
CA ARG A 403 -3.31 -7.67 -25.51
C ARG A 403 -3.43 -7.86 -24.01
N ASN A 404 -2.64 -8.79 -23.45
CA ASN A 404 -2.50 -8.88 -22.02
C ASN A 404 -1.76 -7.65 -21.53
N VAL A 405 -2.35 -6.97 -20.57
CA VAL A 405 -1.72 -5.83 -19.92
C VAL A 405 -1.17 -6.33 -18.58
N ASP A 406 0.13 -6.66 -18.56
CA ASP A 406 0.84 -7.10 -17.35
C ASP A 406 1.35 -5.90 -16.54
N ASP A 407 0.54 -4.86 -16.42
CA ASP A 407 0.91 -3.68 -15.64
C ASP A 407 0.41 -3.83 -14.20
N ILE A 408 1.35 -4.10 -13.28
CA ILE A 408 1.10 -4.19 -11.84
C ILE A 408 0.48 -2.90 -11.29
N ARG A 409 0.69 -1.76 -11.96
CA ARG A 409 0.11 -0.46 -11.58
C ARG A 409 -1.41 -0.45 -11.66
N LEU A 410 -2.00 -1.29 -12.53
CA LEU A 410 -3.45 -1.45 -12.63
C LEU A 410 -4.07 -2.15 -11.41
N LEU A 411 -3.25 -2.83 -10.60
CA LEU A 411 -3.66 -3.41 -9.32
C LEU A 411 -3.65 -2.38 -8.17
N GLN A 412 -3.09 -1.18 -8.41
CA GLN A 412 -3.15 -0.08 -7.45
C GLN A 412 -4.51 0.59 -7.53
N THR A 413 -5.23 0.53 -6.45
CA THR A 413 -6.56 1.16 -6.29
C THR A 413 -6.49 2.60 -5.78
N SER A 414 -5.30 3.20 -5.78
CA SER A 414 -5.12 4.58 -5.32
C SER A 414 -5.85 5.57 -6.22
N PRO A 415 -6.63 6.50 -5.66
CA PRO A 415 -7.34 7.52 -6.42
C PRO A 415 -6.39 8.33 -7.31
N ALA A 416 -6.84 8.66 -8.53
CA ALA A 416 -6.03 9.45 -9.46
C ALA A 416 -5.66 10.83 -8.92
N SER A 417 -6.49 11.42 -8.04
CA SER A 417 -6.20 12.66 -7.31
C SER A 417 -5.00 12.53 -6.39
N LEU A 418 -4.89 11.43 -5.66
CA LEU A 418 -3.77 11.16 -4.75
C LEU A 418 -2.46 10.97 -5.52
N LEU A 419 -2.50 10.22 -6.63
CA LEU A 419 -1.33 10.04 -7.49
C LEU A 419 -0.84 11.35 -8.10
N LYS A 420 -1.76 12.23 -8.54
CA LYS A 420 -1.41 13.57 -9.03
C LYS A 420 -0.79 14.44 -7.94
N GLN A 421 -1.34 14.39 -6.73
CA GLN A 421 -0.82 15.13 -5.58
C GLN A 421 0.58 14.67 -5.21
N GLU A 422 0.83 13.36 -5.21
CA GLU A 422 2.14 12.78 -4.97
C GLU A 422 3.16 13.19 -6.03
N GLN A 423 2.79 13.16 -7.31
CA GLN A 423 3.64 13.64 -8.41
C GLN A 423 3.98 15.12 -8.25
N GLN A 424 3.03 15.95 -7.80
CA GLN A 424 3.28 17.36 -7.53
C GLN A 424 4.30 17.55 -6.40
N VAL A 425 4.12 16.81 -5.29
CA VAL A 425 5.07 16.83 -4.16
C VAL A 425 6.46 16.40 -4.61
N GLN A 426 6.56 15.31 -5.37
CA GLN A 426 7.84 14.82 -5.92
C GLN A 426 8.51 15.87 -6.82
N LYS A 427 7.74 16.48 -7.72
CA LYS A 427 8.25 17.53 -8.62
C LYS A 427 8.74 18.75 -7.84
N MET A 428 7.98 19.21 -6.85
CA MET A 428 8.35 20.37 -6.02
C MET A 428 9.62 20.09 -5.22
N LEU A 429 9.77 18.89 -4.67
CA LEU A 429 10.95 18.49 -3.92
C LEU A 429 12.15 18.10 -4.80
N GLY A 430 11.98 17.97 -6.12
CA GLY A 430 13.04 17.53 -7.02
C GLY A 430 13.33 16.02 -6.95
N VAL A 431 12.44 15.23 -6.37
CA VAL A 431 12.64 13.77 -6.20
C VAL A 431 11.96 13.02 -7.33
N THR A 432 12.71 12.20 -8.06
CA THR A 432 12.16 11.45 -9.19
C THR A 432 11.51 10.12 -8.78
N SER A 433 12.02 9.46 -7.75
CA SER A 433 11.44 8.25 -7.10
C SER A 433 12.28 7.87 -5.89
N THR A 434 11.63 7.54 -4.78
CA THR A 434 12.32 7.13 -3.54
C THR A 434 12.30 5.63 -3.29
N SER A 435 11.80 4.84 -4.24
CA SER A 435 11.52 3.41 -4.02
C SER A 435 12.63 2.46 -4.49
N GLN A 436 13.66 2.96 -5.14
CA GLN A 436 14.76 2.13 -5.61
C GLN A 436 15.96 2.22 -4.67
N PHE A 437 16.56 1.09 -4.36
CA PHE A 437 17.79 1.06 -3.58
C PHE A 437 18.72 -0.04 -4.10
N LEU A 438 20.02 0.17 -3.90
CA LEU A 438 21.08 -0.79 -4.18
C LEU A 438 21.56 -1.37 -2.87
N LEU A 439 21.58 -2.70 -2.77
CA LEU A 439 22.08 -3.40 -1.60
C LEU A 439 23.52 -3.81 -1.81
N ILE A 440 24.42 -3.26 -0.98
CA ILE A 440 25.84 -3.57 -1.02
C ILE A 440 26.15 -4.53 0.12
N GLN A 441 26.80 -5.65 -0.20
CA GLN A 441 27.16 -6.69 0.76
C GLN A 441 28.68 -6.75 0.95
N GLY A 442 29.09 -6.91 2.19
CA GLY A 442 30.49 -7.09 2.59
C GLY A 442 30.59 -7.72 3.97
N ASP A 443 31.72 -8.34 4.28
CA ASP A 443 31.96 -8.98 5.57
C ASP A 443 32.19 -7.97 6.67
N THR A 444 32.62 -6.75 6.32
CA THR A 444 32.86 -5.64 7.23
C THR A 444 32.27 -4.36 6.68
N LEU A 445 31.97 -3.40 7.58
CA LEU A 445 31.52 -2.06 7.20
C LEU A 445 32.51 -1.36 6.26
N GLU A 446 33.80 -1.51 6.51
CA GLU A 446 34.86 -0.95 5.67
C GLU A 446 34.80 -1.50 4.23
N GLN A 447 34.58 -2.81 4.05
CA GLN A 447 34.40 -3.40 2.72
C GLN A 447 33.13 -2.87 2.03
N CYS A 448 32.04 -2.70 2.78
CA CYS A 448 30.82 -2.13 2.23
C CYS A 448 31.06 -0.69 1.74
N LEU A 449 31.71 0.16 2.55
CA LEU A 449 32.02 1.54 2.19
C LEU A 449 32.91 1.63 0.96
N ARG A 450 33.96 0.82 0.85
CA ARG A 450 34.83 0.78 -0.34
C ARG A 450 34.10 0.33 -1.62
N LYS A 451 33.17 -0.62 -1.50
CA LYS A 451 32.33 -1.03 -2.63
C LYS A 451 31.35 0.08 -3.02
N GLU A 452 30.78 0.75 -2.04
CA GLU A 452 29.87 1.86 -2.25
C GLU A 452 30.56 3.04 -2.93
N GLU A 453 31.78 3.40 -2.53
CA GLU A 453 32.59 4.44 -3.14
C GLU A 453 32.91 4.16 -4.60
N ARG A 454 33.19 2.90 -4.97
CA ARG A 454 33.36 2.52 -6.37
C ARG A 454 32.08 2.65 -7.16
N LEU A 455 30.95 2.24 -6.57
CA LEU A 455 29.64 2.36 -7.19
C LEU A 455 29.23 3.81 -7.35
N ALA A 456 29.51 4.66 -6.36
CA ALA A 456 29.23 6.10 -6.40
C ALA A 456 29.87 6.77 -7.63
N ASN A 457 31.12 6.44 -7.94
CA ASN A 457 31.80 6.96 -9.15
C ASN A 457 31.03 6.61 -10.44
N THR A 458 30.47 5.39 -10.52
CA THR A 458 29.65 4.98 -11.67
C THR A 458 28.30 5.72 -11.69
N LEU A 459 27.68 5.88 -10.53
CA LEU A 459 26.40 6.60 -10.39
C LEU A 459 26.56 8.08 -10.73
N ASP A 460 27.69 8.70 -10.39
CA ASP A 460 28.01 10.08 -10.77
C ASP A 460 28.12 10.25 -12.29
N GLN A 461 28.75 9.28 -12.98
CA GLN A 461 28.79 9.27 -14.45
C GLN A 461 27.38 9.15 -15.06
N LEU A 462 26.57 8.22 -14.56
CA LEU A 462 25.19 8.04 -15.02
C LEU A 462 24.30 9.27 -14.72
N LYS A 463 24.59 9.97 -13.62
CA LYS A 463 23.93 11.24 -13.28
C LYS A 463 24.33 12.34 -14.26
N ALA A 464 25.61 12.43 -14.63
CA ALA A 464 26.09 13.37 -15.63
C ALA A 464 25.49 13.12 -17.02
N GLU A 465 25.20 11.86 -17.36
CA GLU A 465 24.53 11.44 -18.60
C GLU A 465 22.99 11.63 -18.53
N GLY A 466 22.44 12.04 -17.39
CA GLY A 466 21.00 12.22 -17.18
C GLY A 466 20.19 10.93 -17.06
N LEU A 467 20.86 9.77 -16.91
CA LEU A 467 20.21 8.46 -16.74
C LEU A 467 19.74 8.20 -15.30
N VAL A 468 20.37 8.88 -14.32
CA VAL A 468 20.00 8.84 -12.90
C VAL A 468 19.75 10.25 -12.43
N GLY A 469 18.59 10.49 -11.80
CA GLY A 469 18.23 11.83 -11.32
C GLY A 469 19.02 12.25 -10.07
N GLY A 470 19.35 11.31 -9.19
CA GLY A 470 20.13 11.52 -7.98
C GLY A 470 20.20 10.25 -7.15
N TYR A 471 21.13 10.20 -6.20
CA TYR A 471 21.27 9.08 -5.27
C TYR A 471 21.81 9.57 -3.93
N GLN A 472 21.58 8.79 -2.88
CA GLN A 472 22.16 9.00 -1.56
C GLN A 472 22.99 7.81 -1.17
N SER A 473 24.20 8.06 -0.66
CA SER A 473 25.13 7.03 -0.21
C SER A 473 25.63 7.32 1.20
N LEU A 474 25.91 6.28 1.97
CA LEU A 474 26.51 6.42 3.29
C LEU A 474 27.96 6.93 3.19
N SER A 475 28.68 6.47 2.17
CA SER A 475 30.08 6.86 1.93
C SER A 475 30.27 8.34 1.61
N SER A 476 29.22 9.07 1.22
CA SER A 476 29.27 10.52 1.05
C SER A 476 29.36 11.28 2.38
N VAL A 477 28.92 10.66 3.48
CA VAL A 477 28.97 11.24 4.84
C VAL A 477 30.06 10.59 5.68
N LEU A 478 30.23 9.28 5.52
CA LEU A 478 31.24 8.47 6.24
C LEU A 478 32.08 7.72 5.21
N PRO A 479 33.18 8.31 4.70
CA PRO A 479 34.08 7.63 3.77
C PRO A 479 34.77 6.41 4.40
N SER A 480 35.24 5.47 3.58
CA SER A 480 36.06 4.35 4.04
C SER A 480 37.33 4.83 4.73
N LEU A 481 37.88 4.03 5.64
CA LEU A 481 39.14 4.35 6.31
C LEU A 481 40.28 4.58 5.30
N GLN A 482 40.28 3.84 4.20
CA GLN A 482 41.21 4.06 3.12
C GLN A 482 41.05 5.47 2.52
N ARG A 483 39.84 5.88 2.20
CA ARG A 483 39.56 7.21 1.63
C ARG A 483 39.84 8.34 2.63
N GLN A 484 39.55 8.10 3.93
CA GLN A 484 39.91 9.04 5.00
C GLN A 484 41.41 9.26 5.15
N ALA A 485 42.22 8.22 4.90
CA ALA A 485 43.68 8.32 4.92
C ALA A 485 44.26 8.96 3.65
N GLU A 486 43.55 8.87 2.52
CA GLU A 486 43.92 9.52 1.25
C GLU A 486 43.55 11.02 1.21
N ASN A 487 42.56 11.45 1.99
CA ASN A 487 42.12 12.84 2.11
C ASN A 487 43.12 13.69 2.89
#